data_ada8cc6866e9bee07fe230d75c459904
#
_entry.id   ada8cc6866e9bee07fe230d75c459904
#
_cell.length_a   1.000
_cell.length_b   1.000
_cell.length_c   1.000
_cell.angle_alpha   90.00
_cell.angle_beta   90.00
_cell.angle_gamma   90.00
#
_symmetry.space_group_name_H-M   'P 1'
#
loop_
_entity.id
_entity.type
_entity.pdbx_description
1 polymer ?
#
loop_
_entity_poly.entity_id
_entity_poly.type
_entity_poly.pdbx_seq_one_letter_code
_entity_poly.pdbx_strand_id
1 'polypeptide(L)'
;MFTHLHVHTEFSLLDGACRLDDLVSRAKALGMQSLAITDHGNMYGAVDFYKACKRQGVRPIIGCEVYVAPRTRYDRERVQDKAYNHLILLCENEEGYKNLIAMVSKGYTEGFYFKPRIDRDLLQKHHQGLICLSACLAGEIPQALLERDYDKAKETALWYSDLFGSEHYYLELQDHGIPEQQTVNAGLLRLSRETGIPLVATNDVHYVRREDAKIQQVLICIATNHVLGEDTGLEFHSDQFYLKSEEEMAEIFAAVPQALENTEKIARRCNFDFEFGNTKLPYYETPGGMDHYAYFQKLCREGMVRRYGQHPPKAYVERLEYELNTIQKMGYTDYYLSLIHISEPTRHAQ
;
A
#
# COMPACT_ATOMS: atom_id res chain seq x y z
N MET A 1 -6.39 -23.80 7.58
CA MET A 1 -5.30 -22.94 7.05
C MET A 1 -5.60 -21.50 7.40
N PHE A 2 -4.59 -20.76 7.83
CA PHE A 2 -4.67 -19.37 8.28
C PHE A 2 -3.69 -18.51 7.46
N THR A 3 -4.05 -17.25 7.21
CA THR A 3 -3.21 -16.28 6.51
C THR A 3 -3.16 -14.96 7.28
N HIS A 4 -1.98 -14.43 7.56
CA HIS A 4 -1.84 -13.09 8.09
C HIS A 4 -2.19 -12.05 7.02
N LEU A 5 -3.21 -11.24 7.29
CA LEU A 5 -3.76 -10.22 6.37
C LEU A 5 -3.42 -8.79 6.77
N HIS A 6 -2.87 -8.58 7.98
CA HIS A 6 -2.45 -7.28 8.50
C HIS A 6 -1.00 -7.42 8.98
N VAL A 7 -0.06 -6.92 8.18
CA VAL A 7 1.38 -7.13 8.35
C VAL A 7 2.16 -5.90 7.94
N HIS A 8 3.02 -5.43 8.84
CA HIS A 8 3.91 -4.29 8.65
C HIS A 8 5.35 -4.76 8.43
N THR A 9 5.98 -4.24 7.40
CA THR A 9 7.36 -4.57 7.05
C THR A 9 8.33 -3.44 7.40
N GLU A 10 9.60 -3.59 7.04
CA GLU A 10 10.61 -2.54 7.13
C GLU A 10 10.25 -1.25 6.35
N PHE A 11 9.20 -1.28 5.50
CA PHE A 11 8.65 -0.12 4.81
C PHE A 11 7.55 0.61 5.61
N SER A 12 7.12 0.07 6.75
CA SER A 12 6.41 0.81 7.80
C SER A 12 7.43 1.53 8.66
N LEU A 13 7.96 2.66 8.13
CA LEU A 13 9.21 3.30 8.56
C LEU A 13 9.26 3.73 10.03
N LEU A 14 8.12 3.79 10.73
CA LEU A 14 8.06 4.26 12.13
C LEU A 14 8.29 3.11 13.13
N ASP A 15 7.82 1.90 12.82
CA ASP A 15 7.62 0.84 13.79
C ASP A 15 7.69 -0.59 13.21
N GLY A 16 7.77 -0.74 11.89
CA GLY A 16 7.87 -2.04 11.25
C GLY A 16 9.29 -2.62 11.31
N ALA A 17 9.45 -3.78 11.96
CA ALA A 17 10.73 -4.48 12.11
C ALA A 17 10.80 -5.80 11.29
N CYS A 18 9.80 -6.09 10.45
CA CYS A 18 9.82 -7.28 9.58
C CYS A 18 10.64 -7.01 8.33
N ARG A 19 11.86 -7.52 8.25
CA ARG A 19 12.61 -7.56 6.99
C ARG A 19 11.95 -8.55 6.04
N LEU A 20 11.76 -8.18 4.78
CA LEU A 20 10.97 -8.95 3.82
C LEU A 20 11.43 -10.41 3.69
N ASP A 21 12.72 -10.66 3.48
CA ASP A 21 13.22 -12.02 3.31
C ASP A 21 13.07 -12.88 4.57
N ASP A 22 13.28 -12.29 5.75
CA ASP A 22 13.11 -12.97 7.04
C ASP A 22 11.64 -13.30 7.31
N LEU A 23 10.74 -12.34 7.03
CA LEU A 23 9.30 -12.46 7.18
C LEU A 23 8.75 -13.61 6.30
N VAL A 24 9.07 -13.60 5.00
CA VAL A 24 8.60 -14.63 4.06
C VAL A 24 9.20 -15.97 4.39
N SER A 25 10.49 -16.03 4.78
CA SER A 25 11.14 -17.27 5.19
C SER A 25 10.49 -17.87 6.45
N ARG A 26 10.14 -17.02 7.41
CA ARG A 26 9.43 -17.46 8.63
C ARG A 26 8.02 -17.93 8.32
N ALA A 27 7.26 -17.21 7.50
CA ALA A 27 5.93 -17.63 7.07
C ALA A 27 5.97 -19.00 6.39
N LYS A 28 6.93 -19.22 5.49
CA LYS A 28 7.17 -20.52 4.85
C LYS A 28 7.50 -21.61 5.86
N ALA A 29 8.38 -21.35 6.84
CA ALA A 29 8.76 -22.29 7.89
C ALA A 29 7.58 -22.67 8.79
N LEU A 30 6.62 -21.76 8.99
CA LEU A 30 5.36 -22.00 9.70
C LEU A 30 4.28 -22.71 8.83
N GLY A 31 4.61 -23.08 7.59
CA GLY A 31 3.69 -23.77 6.69
C GLY A 31 2.65 -22.89 6.00
N MET A 32 2.76 -21.56 6.10
CA MET A 32 1.82 -20.62 5.49
C MET A 32 1.90 -20.67 3.97
N GLN A 33 0.76 -20.70 3.31
CA GLN A 33 0.63 -20.73 1.86
C GLN A 33 0.52 -19.33 1.25
N SER A 34 0.08 -18.36 2.04
CA SER A 34 -0.15 -16.98 1.64
C SER A 34 0.28 -16.02 2.75
N LEU A 35 0.62 -14.80 2.38
CA LEU A 35 0.98 -13.73 3.31
C LEU A 35 0.61 -12.39 2.70
N ALA A 36 0.11 -11.45 3.50
CA ALA A 36 -0.15 -10.08 3.06
C ALA A 36 1.00 -9.13 3.44
N ILE A 37 1.06 -8.00 2.73
CA ILE A 37 1.78 -6.78 3.10
C ILE A 37 0.76 -5.65 3.18
N THR A 38 0.76 -4.90 4.30
CA THR A 38 -0.17 -3.79 4.56
C THR A 38 0.53 -2.65 5.27
N ASP A 39 1.66 -2.20 4.73
CA ASP A 39 2.46 -1.13 5.32
C ASP A 39 1.68 0.18 5.50
N HIS A 40 2.09 0.98 6.49
CA HIS A 40 1.48 2.25 6.85
C HIS A 40 1.53 3.28 5.72
N GLY A 41 0.39 3.54 5.09
CA GLY A 41 0.17 4.62 4.14
C GLY A 41 1.01 4.55 2.87
N ASN A 42 1.64 3.43 2.57
CA ASN A 42 2.49 3.29 1.38
C ASN A 42 2.48 1.87 0.81
N MET A 43 3.01 1.73 -0.41
CA MET A 43 3.18 0.46 -1.11
C MET A 43 4.63 0.27 -1.60
N TYR A 44 5.60 0.87 -0.89
CA TYR A 44 7.00 0.87 -1.34
C TYR A 44 7.60 -0.53 -1.43
N GLY A 45 7.25 -1.41 -0.48
CA GLY A 45 7.70 -2.80 -0.43
C GLY A 45 6.97 -3.77 -1.35
N ALA A 46 5.90 -3.37 -2.04
CA ALA A 46 4.99 -4.28 -2.74
C ALA A 46 5.68 -5.18 -3.77
N VAL A 47 6.57 -4.63 -4.61
CA VAL A 47 7.27 -5.38 -5.66
C VAL A 47 8.32 -6.32 -5.07
N ASP A 48 9.08 -5.86 -4.07
CA ASP A 48 10.13 -6.68 -3.46
C ASP A 48 9.53 -7.80 -2.60
N PHE A 49 8.45 -7.52 -1.88
CA PHE A 49 7.65 -8.53 -1.18
C PHE A 49 7.09 -9.58 -2.14
N TYR A 50 6.48 -9.15 -3.25
CA TYR A 50 5.98 -10.07 -4.27
C TYR A 50 7.09 -11.00 -4.78
N LYS A 51 8.26 -10.45 -5.12
CA LYS A 51 9.41 -11.24 -5.58
C LYS A 51 9.92 -12.21 -4.51
N ALA A 52 9.99 -11.77 -3.26
CA ALA A 52 10.40 -12.61 -2.13
C ALA A 52 9.44 -13.78 -1.94
N CYS A 53 8.12 -13.53 -1.96
CA CYS A 53 7.10 -14.55 -1.87
C CYS A 53 7.15 -15.56 -3.01
N LYS A 54 7.24 -15.08 -4.26
CA LYS A 54 7.33 -15.96 -5.44
C LYS A 54 8.58 -16.85 -5.42
N ARG A 55 9.74 -16.32 -4.98
CA ARG A 55 10.97 -17.13 -4.82
C ARG A 55 10.79 -18.30 -3.84
N GLN A 56 9.99 -18.10 -2.80
CA GLN A 56 9.80 -19.10 -1.74
C GLN A 56 8.53 -19.94 -1.90
N GLY A 57 7.72 -19.67 -2.93
CA GLY A 57 6.48 -20.39 -3.20
C GLY A 57 5.37 -20.06 -2.19
N VAL A 58 5.39 -18.84 -1.62
CA VAL A 58 4.31 -18.24 -0.83
C VAL A 58 3.51 -17.34 -1.75
N ARG A 59 2.18 -17.33 -1.65
CA ARG A 59 1.31 -16.43 -2.43
C ARG A 59 1.28 -15.05 -1.78
N PRO A 60 1.73 -14.00 -2.50
CA PRO A 60 1.67 -12.63 -2.00
C PRO A 60 0.26 -12.07 -2.08
N ILE A 61 -0.16 -11.35 -1.05
CA ILE A 61 -1.36 -10.53 -1.04
C ILE A 61 -0.90 -9.08 -0.89
N ILE A 62 -1.16 -8.25 -1.89
CA ILE A 62 -0.76 -6.85 -1.89
C ILE A 62 -1.86 -6.01 -1.26
N GLY A 63 -1.50 -5.16 -0.32
CA GLY A 63 -2.41 -4.27 0.37
C GLY A 63 -1.69 -3.05 0.95
N CYS A 64 -2.42 -2.28 1.71
CA CYS A 64 -1.92 -1.10 2.43
C CYS A 64 -2.83 -0.81 3.61
N GLU A 65 -2.27 -0.45 4.74
CA GLU A 65 -3.01 0.21 5.80
C GLU A 65 -3.05 1.71 5.48
N VAL A 66 -4.19 2.17 4.99
CA VAL A 66 -4.38 3.57 4.61
C VAL A 66 -4.84 4.41 5.81
N TYR A 67 -4.53 5.70 5.77
CA TYR A 67 -5.02 6.67 6.74
C TYR A 67 -6.26 7.38 6.20
N VAL A 68 -7.38 7.28 6.90
CA VAL A 68 -8.65 7.92 6.53
C VAL A 68 -8.81 9.22 7.32
N ALA A 69 -9.00 10.32 6.61
CA ALA A 69 -9.25 11.63 7.21
C ALA A 69 -10.63 11.65 7.89
N PRO A 70 -10.79 12.36 9.02
CA PRO A 70 -12.07 12.43 9.73
C PRO A 70 -13.16 13.18 8.95
N ARG A 71 -12.76 14.08 8.04
CA ARG A 71 -13.64 14.82 7.13
C ARG A 71 -13.20 14.60 5.68
N THR A 72 -12.64 15.58 5.03
CA THR A 72 -12.06 15.44 3.70
C THR A 72 -10.54 15.43 3.75
N ARG A 73 -9.89 14.84 2.75
CA ARG A 73 -8.43 14.85 2.64
C ARG A 73 -7.81 16.23 2.48
N TYR A 74 -8.61 17.22 2.13
CA TYR A 74 -8.18 18.62 1.96
C TYR A 74 -8.23 19.43 3.25
N ASP A 75 -8.98 19.00 4.25
CA ASP A 75 -9.15 19.71 5.51
C ASP A 75 -7.87 19.62 6.37
N ARG A 76 -7.48 20.73 6.98
CA ARG A 76 -6.23 20.87 7.74
C ARG A 76 -6.37 21.70 9.00
N GLU A 77 -7.51 21.62 9.66
CA GLU A 77 -7.74 22.31 10.93
C GLU A 77 -7.04 21.55 12.08
N ARG A 78 -6.15 22.26 12.77
CA ARG A 78 -5.20 21.68 13.73
C ARG A 78 -5.82 20.79 14.81
N VAL A 79 -7.02 21.08 15.24
CA VAL A 79 -7.70 20.32 16.30
C VAL A 79 -8.53 19.17 15.71
N GLN A 80 -9.33 19.45 14.67
CA GLN A 80 -10.29 18.50 14.12
C GLN A 80 -9.68 17.50 13.14
N ASP A 81 -8.67 17.92 12.36
CA ASP A 81 -8.11 17.11 11.26
C ASP A 81 -6.74 16.53 11.55
N LYS A 82 -6.22 16.70 12.78
CA LYS A 82 -4.96 16.04 13.20
C LYS A 82 -5.16 14.53 13.33
N ALA A 83 -6.35 14.10 13.75
CA ALA A 83 -6.71 12.70 13.87
C ALA A 83 -6.85 12.06 12.48
N TYR A 84 -6.63 10.78 12.39
CA TYR A 84 -6.85 9.92 11.23
C TYR A 84 -7.19 8.52 11.74
N ASN A 85 -7.90 7.75 10.91
CA ASN A 85 -8.22 6.38 11.25
C ASN A 85 -7.51 5.42 10.30
N HIS A 86 -7.18 4.24 10.78
CA HIS A 86 -6.60 3.17 9.98
C HIS A 86 -7.69 2.38 9.25
N LEU A 87 -7.37 1.90 8.07
CA LEU A 87 -8.22 1.01 7.28
C LEU A 87 -7.34 0.09 6.46
N ILE A 88 -7.61 -1.22 6.49
CA ILE A 88 -6.85 -2.17 5.68
C ILE A 88 -7.54 -2.37 4.33
N LEU A 89 -6.78 -2.21 3.26
CA LEU A 89 -7.23 -2.48 1.90
C LEU A 89 -6.32 -3.53 1.26
N LEU A 90 -6.92 -4.62 0.77
CA LEU A 90 -6.23 -5.73 0.10
C LEU A 90 -6.67 -5.80 -1.37
N CYS A 91 -5.72 -5.96 -2.26
CA CYS A 91 -5.98 -6.09 -3.70
C CYS A 91 -6.51 -7.48 -4.03
N GLU A 92 -7.74 -7.58 -4.48
CA GLU A 92 -8.33 -8.82 -4.97
C GLU A 92 -7.81 -9.15 -6.38
N ASN A 93 -7.62 -8.13 -7.21
CA ASN A 93 -7.26 -8.24 -8.63
C ASN A 93 -6.48 -7.02 -9.12
N GLU A 94 -6.20 -6.94 -10.43
CA GLU A 94 -5.48 -5.82 -11.06
C GLU A 94 -6.21 -4.47 -10.92
N GLU A 95 -7.54 -4.47 -10.99
CA GLU A 95 -8.34 -3.25 -10.81
C GLU A 95 -8.17 -2.70 -9.39
N GLY A 96 -8.26 -3.57 -8.37
CA GLY A 96 -8.02 -3.21 -6.98
C GLY A 96 -6.60 -2.66 -6.76
N TYR A 97 -5.58 -3.26 -7.40
CA TYR A 97 -4.21 -2.73 -7.33
C TYR A 97 -4.10 -1.32 -7.93
N LYS A 98 -4.69 -1.07 -9.10
CA LYS A 98 -4.72 0.27 -9.72
C LYS A 98 -5.46 1.29 -8.86
N ASN A 99 -6.59 0.90 -8.29
CA ASN A 99 -7.38 1.73 -7.40
C ASN A 99 -6.62 2.07 -6.11
N LEU A 100 -5.95 1.09 -5.50
CA LEU A 100 -5.15 1.30 -4.29
C LEU A 100 -3.97 2.25 -4.55
N ILE A 101 -3.22 2.07 -5.65
CA ILE A 101 -2.15 3.01 -6.06
C ILE A 101 -2.70 4.43 -6.22
N ALA A 102 -3.85 4.58 -6.89
CA ALA A 102 -4.44 5.89 -7.11
C ALA A 102 -4.80 6.57 -5.78
N MET A 103 -5.41 5.84 -4.85
CA MET A 103 -5.77 6.36 -3.52
C MET A 103 -4.54 6.72 -2.69
N VAL A 104 -3.55 5.82 -2.59
CA VAL A 104 -2.32 6.06 -1.83
C VAL A 104 -1.57 7.26 -2.41
N SER A 105 -1.43 7.36 -3.74
CA SER A 105 -0.78 8.51 -4.41
C SER A 105 -1.49 9.83 -4.13
N LYS A 106 -2.84 9.84 -4.17
CA LYS A 106 -3.64 11.02 -3.81
C LYS A 106 -3.54 11.37 -2.33
N GLY A 107 -3.38 10.39 -1.46
CA GLY A 107 -3.07 10.62 -0.06
C GLY A 107 -1.81 11.48 0.12
N TYR A 108 -0.76 11.23 -0.67
CA TYR A 108 0.47 12.03 -0.66
C TYR A 108 0.32 13.39 -1.36
N THR A 109 -0.31 13.43 -2.53
CA THR A 109 -0.33 14.66 -3.37
C THR A 109 -1.43 15.65 -2.98
N GLU A 110 -2.54 15.16 -2.44
CA GLU A 110 -3.71 15.98 -2.09
C GLU A 110 -3.98 16.00 -0.58
N GLY A 111 -3.81 14.84 0.09
CA GLY A 111 -4.29 14.60 1.46
C GLY A 111 -3.24 14.67 2.56
N PHE A 112 -1.98 15.03 2.24
CA PHE A 112 -0.90 15.03 3.22
C PHE A 112 -1.09 16.10 4.29
N TYR A 113 -1.37 15.62 5.51
CA TYR A 113 -1.39 16.43 6.73
C TYR A 113 -0.99 15.54 7.90
N PHE A 114 0.27 15.64 8.36
CA PHE A 114 0.99 14.72 9.23
C PHE A 114 1.15 13.29 8.65
N LYS A 115 0.13 12.75 7.99
CA LYS A 115 0.11 11.46 7.30
C LYS A 115 -0.53 11.62 5.91
N PRO A 116 -0.24 10.71 4.96
CA PRO A 116 -0.90 10.69 3.65
C PRO A 116 -2.34 10.15 3.80
N ARG A 117 -3.32 11.04 3.89
CA ARG A 117 -4.72 10.67 4.17
C ARG A 117 -5.55 10.56 2.91
N ILE A 118 -6.35 9.53 2.85
CA ILE A 118 -7.47 9.41 1.92
C ILE A 118 -8.76 9.84 2.63
N ASP A 119 -9.88 9.84 1.92
CA ASP A 119 -11.20 10.14 2.47
C ASP A 119 -12.30 9.28 1.83
N ARG A 120 -13.53 9.45 2.31
CA ARG A 120 -14.70 8.70 1.81
C ARG A 120 -14.97 8.95 0.32
N ASP A 121 -14.66 10.14 -0.21
CA ASP A 121 -14.81 10.45 -1.64
C ASP A 121 -13.87 9.59 -2.51
N LEU A 122 -12.61 9.43 -2.09
CA LEU A 122 -11.68 8.53 -2.79
C LEU A 122 -12.09 7.06 -2.67
N LEU A 123 -12.55 6.63 -1.49
CA LEU A 123 -13.04 5.27 -1.31
C LEU A 123 -14.23 4.97 -2.22
N GLN A 124 -15.21 5.89 -2.32
CA GLN A 124 -16.35 5.72 -3.22
C GLN A 124 -15.94 5.58 -4.70
N LYS A 125 -14.90 6.28 -5.13
CA LYS A 125 -14.42 6.27 -6.52
C LYS A 125 -13.52 5.09 -6.85
N HIS A 126 -12.85 4.50 -5.85
CA HIS A 126 -11.75 3.56 -6.04
C HIS A 126 -11.85 2.27 -5.19
N HIS A 127 -13.04 1.89 -4.71
CA HIS A 127 -13.22 0.68 -3.88
C HIS A 127 -13.22 -0.63 -4.67
N GLN A 128 -13.46 -0.59 -5.97
CA GLN A 128 -13.63 -1.78 -6.79
C GLN A 128 -12.36 -2.62 -6.85
N GLY A 129 -12.52 -3.95 -6.78
CA GLY A 129 -11.42 -4.90 -6.75
C GLY A 129 -10.60 -4.91 -5.46
N LEU A 130 -11.14 -4.31 -4.38
CA LEU A 130 -10.52 -4.29 -3.06
C LEU A 130 -11.36 -5.03 -2.03
N ILE A 131 -10.68 -5.69 -1.10
CA ILE A 131 -11.25 -6.21 0.14
C ILE A 131 -10.82 -5.29 1.27
N CYS A 132 -11.75 -4.91 2.15
CA CYS A 132 -11.56 -3.96 3.21
C CYS A 132 -11.72 -4.62 4.59
N LEU A 133 -10.79 -4.34 5.53
CA LEU A 133 -10.87 -4.75 6.93
C LEU A 133 -10.92 -3.50 7.80
N SER A 134 -11.64 -3.57 8.95
CA SER A 134 -11.87 -2.42 9.84
C SER A 134 -10.65 -1.94 10.63
N ALA A 135 -9.50 -2.54 10.43
CA ALA A 135 -8.20 -2.26 11.03
C ALA A 135 -8.12 -2.48 12.57
N CYS A 136 -7.03 -2.00 13.16
CA CYS A 136 -6.65 -2.14 14.56
C CYS A 136 -7.42 -1.16 15.49
N LEU A 137 -6.95 -0.95 16.71
CA LEU A 137 -7.54 0.02 17.64
C LEU A 137 -7.64 1.44 17.08
N ALA A 138 -6.78 1.80 16.13
CA ALA A 138 -6.81 3.11 15.45
C ALA A 138 -7.86 3.20 14.31
N GLY A 139 -8.60 2.14 14.04
CA GLY A 139 -9.71 2.15 13.07
C GLY A 139 -10.90 2.97 13.52
N GLU A 140 -11.70 3.48 12.58
CA GLU A 140 -12.87 4.36 12.87
C GLU A 140 -13.91 3.66 13.76
N ILE A 141 -14.17 2.38 13.50
CA ILE A 141 -15.14 1.61 14.29
C ILE A 141 -14.59 1.26 15.68
N PRO A 142 -13.36 0.73 15.84
CA PRO A 142 -12.75 0.54 17.15
C PRO A 142 -12.72 1.81 18.00
N GLN A 143 -12.38 2.96 17.43
CA GLN A 143 -12.37 4.23 18.15
C GLN A 143 -13.77 4.61 18.64
N ALA A 144 -14.82 4.50 17.82
CA ALA A 144 -16.19 4.76 18.24
C ALA A 144 -16.64 3.82 19.36
N LEU A 145 -16.23 2.54 19.34
CA LEU A 145 -16.52 1.58 20.41
C LEU A 145 -15.81 1.94 21.73
N LEU A 146 -14.55 2.41 21.67
CA LEU A 146 -13.81 2.90 22.84
C LEU A 146 -14.43 4.17 23.43
N GLU A 147 -14.94 5.07 22.58
CA GLU A 147 -15.71 6.25 22.97
C GLU A 147 -17.10 5.90 23.51
N ARG A 148 -17.50 4.62 23.49
CA ARG A 148 -18.82 4.09 23.86
C ARG A 148 -19.97 4.59 22.98
N ASP A 149 -19.66 5.01 21.76
CA ASP A 149 -20.63 5.42 20.74
C ASP A 149 -20.91 4.24 19.79
N TYR A 150 -21.71 3.29 20.28
CA TYR A 150 -22.08 2.09 19.53
C TYR A 150 -22.89 2.40 18.26
N ASP A 151 -23.74 3.41 18.30
CA ASP A 151 -24.59 3.78 17.16
C ASP A 151 -23.73 4.34 16.01
N LYS A 152 -22.76 5.19 16.31
CA LYS A 152 -21.75 5.66 15.35
C LYS A 152 -20.93 4.50 14.79
N ALA A 153 -20.47 3.58 15.64
CA ALA A 153 -19.73 2.40 15.19
C ALA A 153 -20.56 1.55 14.21
N LYS A 154 -21.84 1.36 14.49
CA LYS A 154 -22.78 0.61 13.64
C LYS A 154 -23.07 1.32 12.32
N GLU A 155 -23.33 2.61 12.34
CA GLU A 155 -23.54 3.43 11.14
C GLU A 155 -22.31 3.37 10.23
N THR A 156 -21.11 3.53 10.80
CA THR A 156 -19.85 3.46 10.08
C THR A 156 -19.62 2.06 9.46
N ALA A 157 -19.88 1.00 10.23
CA ALA A 157 -19.74 -0.38 9.75
C ALA A 157 -20.69 -0.67 8.57
N LEU A 158 -21.93 -0.22 8.66
CA LEU A 158 -22.91 -0.36 7.58
C LEU A 158 -22.50 0.44 6.34
N TRP A 159 -21.99 1.67 6.52
CA TRP A 159 -21.48 2.48 5.40
C TRP A 159 -20.37 1.79 4.63
N TYR A 160 -19.38 1.19 5.33
CA TYR A 160 -18.32 0.41 4.67
C TYR A 160 -18.87 -0.86 4.00
N SER A 161 -19.79 -1.55 4.68
CA SER A 161 -20.43 -2.76 4.14
C SER A 161 -21.26 -2.47 2.89
N ASP A 162 -21.97 -1.36 2.85
CA ASP A 162 -22.74 -0.93 1.67
C ASP A 162 -21.81 -0.54 0.51
N LEU A 163 -20.69 0.11 0.81
CA LEU A 163 -19.73 0.55 -0.19
C LEU A 163 -18.99 -0.62 -0.84
N PHE A 164 -18.42 -1.51 -0.05
CA PHE A 164 -17.58 -2.62 -0.55
C PHE A 164 -18.40 -3.86 -0.92
N GLY A 165 -19.60 -4.01 -0.33
CA GLY A 165 -20.42 -5.22 -0.43
C GLY A 165 -20.10 -6.24 0.67
N SER A 166 -21.10 -7.07 0.98
CA SER A 166 -21.09 -8.00 2.13
C SER A 166 -19.94 -9.03 2.13
N GLU A 167 -19.37 -9.33 0.96
CA GLU A 167 -18.27 -10.29 0.82
C GLU A 167 -16.90 -9.63 0.75
N HIS A 168 -16.83 -8.29 0.71
CA HIS A 168 -15.58 -7.54 0.56
C HIS A 168 -15.28 -6.64 1.77
N TYR A 169 -16.13 -6.66 2.79
CA TYR A 169 -15.91 -5.92 4.01
C TYR A 169 -15.98 -6.83 5.23
N TYR A 170 -14.98 -6.69 6.14
CA TYR A 170 -14.85 -7.53 7.33
C TYR A 170 -14.56 -6.68 8.56
N LEU A 171 -15.20 -7.02 9.69
CA LEU A 171 -14.83 -6.50 11.00
C LEU A 171 -13.60 -7.27 11.51
N GLU A 172 -12.55 -6.56 11.84
CA GLU A 172 -11.24 -7.11 12.18
C GLU A 172 -11.10 -7.29 13.68
N LEU A 173 -10.86 -8.53 14.11
CA LEU A 173 -10.57 -8.89 15.51
C LEU A 173 -9.07 -9.03 15.71
N GLN A 174 -8.56 -8.43 16.79
CA GLN A 174 -7.17 -8.56 17.23
C GLN A 174 -7.14 -8.83 18.73
N ASP A 175 -6.21 -9.65 19.20
CA ASP A 175 -5.98 -9.89 20.64
C ASP A 175 -4.50 -10.06 20.94
N HIS A 176 -3.92 -9.02 21.52
CA HIS A 176 -2.54 -8.96 22.00
C HIS A 176 -2.46 -8.95 23.54
N GLY A 177 -3.57 -9.27 24.22
CA GLY A 177 -3.70 -9.17 25.67
C GLY A 177 -3.90 -7.72 26.17
N ILE A 178 -4.31 -6.80 25.30
CA ILE A 178 -4.55 -5.39 25.61
C ILE A 178 -6.01 -5.21 26.05
N PRO A 179 -6.28 -4.59 27.22
CA PRO A 179 -7.66 -4.45 27.74
C PRO A 179 -8.63 -3.74 26.80
N GLU A 180 -8.14 -2.73 26.05
CA GLU A 180 -8.92 -1.98 25.07
C GLU A 180 -9.44 -2.89 23.96
N GLN A 181 -8.63 -3.85 23.51
CA GLN A 181 -9.03 -4.82 22.48
C GLN A 181 -10.15 -5.74 22.96
N GLN A 182 -10.20 -6.10 24.24
CA GLN A 182 -11.32 -6.89 24.79
C GLN A 182 -12.64 -6.13 24.69
N THR A 183 -12.62 -4.83 25.01
CA THR A 183 -13.79 -3.95 24.88
C THR A 183 -14.24 -3.83 23.42
N VAL A 184 -13.29 -3.59 22.52
CA VAL A 184 -13.55 -3.46 21.07
C VAL A 184 -14.06 -4.78 20.50
N ASN A 185 -13.43 -5.91 20.81
CA ASN A 185 -13.83 -7.23 20.32
C ASN A 185 -15.27 -7.59 20.76
N ALA A 186 -15.66 -7.27 21.99
CA ALA A 186 -17.03 -7.46 22.44
C ALA A 186 -18.03 -6.64 21.61
N GLY A 187 -17.68 -5.40 21.28
CA GLY A 187 -18.46 -4.52 20.39
C GLY A 187 -18.55 -5.05 18.96
N LEU A 188 -17.42 -5.48 18.37
CA LEU A 188 -17.35 -6.03 17.02
C LEU A 188 -18.13 -7.35 16.88
N LEU A 189 -18.08 -8.22 17.89
CA LEU A 189 -18.88 -9.45 17.94
C LEU A 189 -20.38 -9.15 18.00
N ARG A 190 -20.77 -8.09 18.71
CA ARG A 190 -22.16 -7.62 18.74
C ARG A 190 -22.56 -7.04 17.38
N LEU A 191 -21.73 -6.17 16.78
CA LEU A 191 -21.96 -5.59 15.45
C LEU A 191 -22.14 -6.68 14.40
N SER A 192 -21.24 -7.66 14.35
CA SER A 192 -21.32 -8.77 13.40
C SER A 192 -22.64 -9.54 13.52
N ARG A 193 -23.08 -9.82 14.75
CA ARG A 193 -24.37 -10.51 14.99
C ARG A 193 -25.58 -9.68 14.57
N GLU A 194 -25.56 -8.37 14.79
CA GLU A 194 -26.67 -7.50 14.44
C GLU A 194 -26.75 -7.12 12.96
N THR A 195 -25.60 -7.03 12.28
CA THR A 195 -25.52 -6.55 10.88
C THR A 195 -25.27 -7.66 9.87
N GLY A 196 -24.81 -8.83 10.31
CA GLY A 196 -24.38 -9.90 9.41
C GLY A 196 -23.00 -9.70 8.79
N ILE A 197 -22.28 -8.61 9.10
CA ILE A 197 -20.94 -8.34 8.58
C ILE A 197 -19.98 -9.41 9.12
N PRO A 198 -19.22 -10.11 8.24
CA PRO A 198 -18.32 -11.17 8.67
C PRO A 198 -17.12 -10.63 9.47
N LEU A 199 -16.59 -11.50 10.33
CA LEU A 199 -15.41 -11.25 11.14
C LEU A 199 -14.16 -11.80 10.47
N VAL A 200 -12.99 -11.17 10.68
CA VAL A 200 -11.69 -11.70 10.31
C VAL A 200 -10.71 -11.51 11.47
N ALA A 201 -9.85 -12.49 11.71
CA ALA A 201 -8.83 -12.42 12.76
C ALA A 201 -7.48 -12.05 12.16
N THR A 202 -6.81 -11.05 12.73
CA THR A 202 -5.44 -10.65 12.35
C THR A 202 -4.55 -10.50 13.59
N ASN A 203 -3.26 -10.31 13.35
CA ASN A 203 -2.29 -10.09 14.44
C ASN A 203 -1.48 -8.80 14.30
N ASP A 204 -1.81 -7.94 13.36
CA ASP A 204 -1.13 -6.64 13.20
C ASP A 204 0.39 -6.77 13.35
N VAL A 205 0.98 -7.64 12.52
CA VAL A 205 2.36 -8.12 12.67
C VAL A 205 3.34 -6.97 12.42
N HIS A 206 4.20 -6.66 13.41
CA HIS A 206 5.23 -5.62 13.31
C HIS A 206 6.65 -6.15 13.38
N TYR A 207 6.83 -7.41 13.81
CA TYR A 207 8.13 -8.08 13.86
C TYR A 207 7.98 -9.59 13.66
N VAL A 208 9.09 -10.24 13.29
CA VAL A 208 9.06 -11.65 12.84
C VAL A 208 8.96 -12.63 14.02
N ARG A 209 9.71 -12.38 15.09
CA ARG A 209 9.76 -13.24 16.29
C ARG A 209 9.44 -12.43 17.51
N ARG A 210 8.94 -13.07 18.56
CA ARG A 210 8.56 -12.42 19.81
C ARG A 210 9.71 -11.63 20.45
N GLU A 211 10.93 -12.14 20.39
CA GLU A 211 12.13 -11.49 20.91
C GLU A 211 12.49 -10.19 20.16
N ASP A 212 12.00 -10.01 18.93
CA ASP A 212 12.25 -8.82 18.11
C ASP A 212 11.43 -7.59 18.58
N ALA A 213 10.52 -7.75 19.54
CA ALA A 213 9.80 -6.64 20.17
C ALA A 213 10.74 -5.52 20.67
N LYS A 214 11.93 -5.89 21.15
CA LYS A 214 12.96 -4.92 21.57
C LYS A 214 13.52 -4.10 20.41
N ILE A 215 13.62 -4.70 19.21
CA ILE A 215 14.07 -4.01 18.00
C ILE A 215 13.04 -2.98 17.61
N GLN A 216 11.77 -3.35 17.64
CA GLN A 216 10.67 -2.41 17.38
C GLN A 216 10.69 -1.20 18.32
N GLN A 217 10.90 -1.41 19.62
CA GLN A 217 11.03 -0.31 20.59
C GLN A 217 12.16 0.67 20.22
N VAL A 218 13.30 0.16 19.74
CA VAL A 218 14.39 1.01 19.25
C VAL A 218 13.96 1.81 18.02
N LEU A 219 13.27 1.19 17.06
CA LEU A 219 12.75 1.88 15.87
C LEU A 219 11.77 2.99 16.25
N ILE A 220 10.86 2.74 17.18
CA ILE A 220 9.93 3.75 17.69
C ILE A 220 10.68 4.92 18.35
N CYS A 221 11.69 4.64 19.18
CA CYS A 221 12.51 5.69 19.78
C CYS A 221 13.22 6.55 18.71
N ILE A 222 13.78 5.93 17.67
CA ILE A 222 14.39 6.65 16.54
C ILE A 222 13.35 7.52 15.83
N ALA A 223 12.18 6.96 15.52
CA ALA A 223 11.11 7.64 14.78
C ALA A 223 10.50 8.82 15.56
N THR A 224 10.44 8.72 16.89
CA THR A 224 9.85 9.73 17.77
C THR A 224 10.88 10.67 18.41
N ASN A 225 12.19 10.47 18.14
CA ASN A 225 13.30 11.21 18.72
C ASN A 225 13.36 11.12 20.26
N HIS A 226 13.15 9.91 20.78
CA HIS A 226 13.28 9.58 22.22
C HIS A 226 14.38 8.55 22.45
N VAL A 227 14.73 8.34 23.70
CA VAL A 227 15.64 7.26 24.12
C VAL A 227 14.86 6.12 24.77
N LEU A 228 15.46 4.93 24.81
CA LEU A 228 14.83 3.76 25.43
C LEU A 228 14.49 4.04 26.91
N GLY A 229 13.26 3.77 27.30
CA GLY A 229 12.73 4.00 28.65
C GLY A 229 12.01 5.33 28.84
N GLU A 230 11.96 6.18 27.82
CA GLU A 230 11.09 7.36 27.80
C GLU A 230 9.72 7.01 27.20
N ASP A 231 8.69 7.71 27.65
CA ASP A 231 7.35 7.63 27.03
C ASP A 231 7.39 8.26 25.64
N THR A 232 7.23 7.44 24.62
CA THR A 232 7.27 7.88 23.22
C THR A 232 5.91 8.36 22.71
N GLY A 233 4.84 8.15 23.49
CA GLY A 233 3.45 8.36 23.07
C GLY A 233 2.99 7.37 21.98
N LEU A 234 3.84 6.42 21.59
CA LEU A 234 3.56 5.34 20.66
C LEU A 234 4.08 4.02 21.25
N GLU A 235 3.43 3.55 22.33
CA GLU A 235 3.86 2.34 22.99
C GLU A 235 2.99 1.14 22.63
N PHE A 236 3.66 0.06 22.23
CA PHE A 236 3.05 -1.26 22.13
C PHE A 236 3.14 -1.92 23.50
N HIS A 237 2.05 -1.90 24.26
CA HIS A 237 1.99 -2.46 25.63
C HIS A 237 2.02 -3.99 25.67
N SER A 238 2.49 -4.65 24.60
CA SER A 238 2.53 -6.09 24.46
C SER A 238 3.66 -6.52 23.53
N ASP A 239 4.21 -7.70 23.73
CA ASP A 239 5.19 -8.36 22.85
C ASP A 239 4.52 -9.33 21.86
N GLN A 240 3.22 -9.20 21.62
CA GLN A 240 2.40 -10.16 20.89
C GLN A 240 2.22 -9.83 19.39
N PHE A 241 2.87 -8.79 18.87
CA PHE A 241 2.77 -8.36 17.47
C PHE A 241 3.72 -9.10 16.51
N TYR A 242 4.14 -10.31 16.86
CA TYR A 242 4.99 -11.14 16.01
C TYR A 242 4.19 -12.02 15.05
N LEU A 243 4.89 -12.58 14.04
CA LEU A 243 4.30 -13.52 13.10
C LEU A 243 3.98 -14.85 13.81
N LYS A 244 2.77 -14.98 14.33
CA LYS A 244 2.26 -16.17 15.03
C LYS A 244 1.98 -17.33 14.09
N SER A 245 2.08 -18.54 14.59
CA SER A 245 1.66 -19.74 13.87
C SER A 245 0.12 -19.86 13.78
N GLU A 246 -0.36 -20.76 12.92
CA GLU A 246 -1.80 -21.07 12.83
C GLU A 246 -2.35 -21.60 14.16
N GLU A 247 -1.58 -22.41 14.87
CA GLU A 247 -1.95 -22.99 16.16
C GLU A 247 -2.09 -21.89 17.23
N GLU A 248 -1.13 -20.97 17.31
CA GLU A 248 -1.19 -19.83 18.24
C GLU A 248 -2.41 -18.95 17.98
N MET A 249 -2.71 -18.65 16.71
CA MET A 249 -3.89 -17.89 16.33
C MET A 249 -5.19 -18.66 16.61
N ALA A 250 -5.19 -19.99 16.42
CA ALA A 250 -6.35 -20.83 16.71
C ALA A 250 -6.66 -20.89 18.21
N GLU A 251 -5.65 -20.88 19.07
CA GLU A 251 -5.84 -20.77 20.52
C GLU A 251 -6.46 -19.43 20.92
N ILE A 252 -5.95 -18.32 20.39
CA ILE A 252 -6.44 -16.97 20.69
C ILE A 252 -7.89 -16.79 20.25
N PHE A 253 -8.23 -17.25 19.06
CA PHE A 253 -9.57 -17.06 18.48
C PHE A 253 -10.44 -18.33 18.52
N ALA A 254 -10.19 -19.22 19.47
CA ALA A 254 -10.94 -20.48 19.63
C ALA A 254 -12.47 -20.29 19.74
N ALA A 255 -12.90 -19.17 20.30
CA ALA A 255 -14.33 -18.81 20.42
C ALA A 255 -14.98 -18.34 19.10
N VAL A 256 -14.19 -18.01 18.09
CA VAL A 256 -14.63 -17.42 16.80
C VAL A 256 -13.87 -18.01 15.62
N PRO A 257 -13.87 -19.34 15.43
CA PRO A 257 -13.05 -20.01 14.40
C PRO A 257 -13.35 -19.51 12.98
N GLN A 258 -14.57 -19.03 12.70
CA GLN A 258 -14.94 -18.46 11.40
C GLN A 258 -14.10 -17.23 11.04
N ALA A 259 -13.62 -16.47 12.04
CA ALA A 259 -12.76 -15.31 11.78
C ALA A 259 -11.39 -15.73 11.22
N LEU A 260 -10.87 -16.90 11.61
CA LEU A 260 -9.66 -17.48 11.03
C LEU A 260 -9.93 -18.10 9.65
N GLU A 261 -11.03 -18.84 9.48
CA GLU A 261 -11.41 -19.40 8.19
C GLU A 261 -11.58 -18.31 7.12
N ASN A 262 -12.07 -17.15 7.50
CA ASN A 262 -12.27 -16.02 6.59
C ASN A 262 -10.93 -15.45 6.08
N THR A 263 -9.83 -15.57 6.83
CA THR A 263 -8.50 -15.17 6.33
C THR A 263 -8.10 -15.97 5.10
N GLU A 264 -8.36 -17.28 5.11
CA GLU A 264 -8.05 -18.16 3.97
C GLU A 264 -9.01 -17.90 2.78
N LYS A 265 -10.30 -17.63 3.05
CA LYS A 265 -11.25 -17.25 1.99
C LYS A 265 -10.82 -15.98 1.29
N ILE A 266 -10.39 -14.96 2.04
CA ILE A 266 -9.85 -13.71 1.51
C ILE A 266 -8.58 -14.00 0.70
N ALA A 267 -7.65 -14.78 1.27
CA ALA A 267 -6.39 -15.10 0.61
C ALA A 267 -6.57 -15.82 -0.74
N ARG A 268 -7.58 -16.67 -0.86
CA ARG A 268 -7.91 -17.36 -2.14
C ARG A 268 -8.46 -16.44 -3.20
N ARG A 269 -9.09 -15.34 -2.81
CA ARG A 269 -9.67 -14.35 -3.70
C ARG A 269 -8.64 -13.33 -4.19
N CYS A 270 -7.60 -13.04 -3.40
CA CYS A 270 -6.52 -12.14 -3.77
C CYS A 270 -5.60 -12.77 -4.81
N ASN A 271 -5.86 -12.51 -6.08
CA ASN A 271 -5.16 -13.08 -7.24
C ASN A 271 -4.61 -11.99 -8.16
N PHE A 272 -3.71 -11.18 -7.63
CA PHE A 272 -2.99 -10.16 -8.40
C PHE A 272 -1.53 -10.60 -8.63
N ASP A 273 -1.07 -10.51 -9.86
CA ASP A 273 0.32 -10.76 -10.26
C ASP A 273 0.91 -9.56 -10.99
N PHE A 274 2.16 -9.20 -10.67
CA PHE A 274 2.89 -8.20 -11.42
C PHE A 274 3.37 -8.77 -12.76
N GLU A 275 3.17 -8.01 -13.82
CA GLU A 275 3.74 -8.30 -15.14
C GLU A 275 5.15 -7.68 -15.24
N PHE A 276 6.16 -8.53 -15.44
CA PHE A 276 7.55 -8.09 -15.60
C PHE A 276 8.03 -8.30 -17.04
N GLY A 277 9.04 -7.52 -17.44
CA GLY A 277 9.67 -7.64 -18.77
C GLY A 277 8.92 -6.93 -19.89
N ASN A 278 7.77 -6.37 -19.63
CA ASN A 278 7.03 -5.56 -20.58
C ASN A 278 7.35 -4.07 -20.35
N THR A 279 8.32 -3.56 -21.10
CA THR A 279 8.75 -2.16 -21.00
C THR A 279 7.68 -1.26 -21.61
N LYS A 280 6.93 -0.55 -20.79
CA LYS A 280 5.94 0.45 -21.21
C LYS A 280 6.67 1.76 -21.53
N LEU A 281 7.17 1.89 -22.75
CA LEU A 281 7.73 3.16 -23.24
C LEU A 281 6.57 4.12 -23.56
N PRO A 282 6.74 5.43 -23.31
CA PRO A 282 5.75 6.42 -23.71
C PRO A 282 5.59 6.42 -25.23
N TYR A 283 4.35 6.45 -25.70
CA TYR A 283 4.02 6.67 -27.10
C TYR A 283 3.98 8.17 -27.36
N TYR A 284 4.62 8.62 -28.43
CA TYR A 284 4.65 10.01 -28.84
C TYR A 284 3.78 10.24 -30.10
N GLU A 285 2.75 11.09 -30.01
CA GLU A 285 1.96 11.45 -31.17
C GLU A 285 2.72 12.45 -32.07
N THR A 286 3.11 12.01 -33.25
CA THR A 286 3.81 12.87 -34.22
C THR A 286 2.83 13.80 -34.93
N PRO A 287 3.22 15.07 -35.19
CA PRO A 287 2.41 16.00 -35.95
C PRO A 287 2.06 15.47 -37.34
N GLY A 288 0.75 15.45 -37.66
CA GLY A 288 0.26 14.97 -38.95
C GLY A 288 0.42 13.47 -39.22
N GLY A 289 0.64 12.66 -38.18
CA GLY A 289 0.79 11.20 -38.30
C GLY A 289 2.08 10.78 -39.04
N MET A 290 3.13 11.61 -38.99
CA MET A 290 4.42 11.32 -39.57
C MET A 290 5.04 10.08 -38.91
N ASP A 291 5.84 9.29 -39.67
CA ASP A 291 6.67 8.23 -39.09
C ASP A 291 7.54 8.77 -37.95
N HIS A 292 7.56 8.09 -36.81
CA HIS A 292 8.20 8.55 -35.57
C HIS A 292 9.71 8.74 -35.76
N TYR A 293 10.35 7.79 -36.44
CA TYR A 293 11.80 7.90 -36.68
C TYR A 293 12.15 9.01 -37.67
N ALA A 294 11.36 9.16 -38.74
CA ALA A 294 11.54 10.25 -39.70
C ALA A 294 11.36 11.62 -39.02
N TYR A 295 10.37 11.76 -38.12
CA TYR A 295 10.15 12.98 -37.35
C TYR A 295 11.31 13.25 -36.39
N PHE A 296 11.79 12.24 -35.69
CA PHE A 296 12.95 12.34 -34.82
C PHE A 296 14.22 12.76 -35.55
N GLN A 297 14.50 12.16 -36.71
CA GLN A 297 15.61 12.55 -37.58
C GLN A 297 15.51 14.02 -38.02
N LYS A 298 14.29 14.45 -38.41
CA LYS A 298 14.03 15.85 -38.81
C LYS A 298 14.39 16.81 -37.66
N LEU A 299 13.86 16.59 -36.47
CA LEU A 299 14.14 17.42 -35.29
C LEU A 299 15.64 17.49 -34.95
N CYS A 300 16.32 16.36 -35.02
CA CYS A 300 17.76 16.29 -34.75
C CYS A 300 18.60 17.04 -35.80
N ARG A 301 18.25 16.93 -37.09
CA ARG A 301 18.93 17.65 -38.17
C ARG A 301 18.69 19.16 -38.11
N GLU A 302 17.44 19.58 -37.83
CA GLU A 302 17.11 20.98 -37.57
C GLU A 302 17.87 21.52 -36.35
N GLY A 303 17.97 20.73 -35.29
CA GLY A 303 18.77 21.05 -34.11
C GLY A 303 20.26 21.16 -34.40
N MET A 304 20.79 20.32 -35.28
CA MET A 304 22.17 20.39 -35.73
C MET A 304 22.48 21.70 -36.48
N VAL A 305 21.59 22.08 -37.43
CA VAL A 305 21.72 23.36 -38.17
C VAL A 305 21.60 24.55 -37.22
N ARG A 306 20.68 24.53 -36.27
CA ARG A 306 20.50 25.61 -35.29
C ARG A 306 21.73 25.82 -34.41
N ARG A 307 22.44 24.72 -34.04
CA ARG A 307 23.61 24.77 -33.16
C ARG A 307 24.94 25.06 -33.85
N TYR A 308 25.12 24.49 -35.05
CA TYR A 308 26.39 24.49 -35.73
C TYR A 308 26.37 25.19 -37.12
N GLY A 309 25.22 25.78 -37.51
CA GLY A 309 25.03 26.45 -38.79
C GLY A 309 24.76 25.48 -39.97
N GLN A 310 24.65 26.01 -41.17
CA GLN A 310 24.28 25.27 -42.38
C GLN A 310 25.31 24.20 -42.77
N HIS A 311 26.57 24.34 -42.32
CA HIS A 311 27.68 23.44 -42.65
C HIS A 311 28.34 22.88 -41.36
N PRO A 312 27.64 21.99 -40.62
CA PRO A 312 28.22 21.42 -39.43
C PRO A 312 29.47 20.59 -39.75
N PRO A 313 30.43 20.48 -38.81
CA PRO A 313 31.60 19.65 -38.99
C PRO A 313 31.24 18.18 -39.32
N LYS A 314 31.96 17.59 -40.28
CA LYS A 314 31.69 16.20 -40.74
C LYS A 314 31.63 15.20 -39.59
N ALA A 315 32.53 15.31 -38.60
CA ALA A 315 32.56 14.44 -37.44
C ALA A 315 31.26 14.51 -36.61
N TYR A 316 30.58 15.68 -36.52
CA TYR A 316 29.33 15.81 -35.81
C TYR A 316 28.17 15.20 -36.57
N VAL A 317 28.17 15.29 -37.90
CA VAL A 317 27.15 14.64 -38.74
C VAL A 317 27.25 13.12 -38.62
N GLU A 318 28.48 12.59 -38.75
CA GLU A 318 28.75 11.15 -38.62
C GLU A 318 28.35 10.61 -37.22
N ARG A 319 28.63 11.40 -36.18
CA ARG A 319 28.20 11.05 -34.83
C ARG A 319 26.68 11.07 -34.67
N LEU A 320 26.00 12.07 -35.22
CA LEU A 320 24.55 12.13 -35.19
C LEU A 320 23.89 10.93 -35.85
N GLU A 321 24.38 10.55 -37.06
CA GLU A 321 23.81 9.39 -37.77
C GLU A 321 24.06 8.09 -36.99
N TYR A 322 25.22 7.93 -36.35
CA TYR A 322 25.49 6.82 -35.46
C TYR A 322 24.52 6.74 -34.30
N GLU A 323 24.26 7.88 -33.58
CA GLU A 323 23.36 7.94 -32.45
C GLU A 323 21.91 7.65 -32.88
N LEU A 324 21.44 8.26 -33.97
CA LEU A 324 20.10 8.04 -34.53
C LEU A 324 19.85 6.56 -34.83
N ASN A 325 20.80 5.92 -35.51
CA ASN A 325 20.73 4.50 -35.83
C ASN A 325 20.73 3.61 -34.59
N THR A 326 21.49 3.98 -33.57
CA THR A 326 21.53 3.24 -32.29
C THR A 326 20.19 3.34 -31.57
N ILE A 327 19.61 4.55 -31.44
CA ILE A 327 18.33 4.79 -30.80
C ILE A 327 17.21 4.02 -31.52
N GLN A 328 17.22 4.04 -32.86
CA GLN A 328 16.24 3.30 -33.66
C GLN A 328 16.33 1.78 -33.41
N LYS A 329 17.57 1.22 -33.51
CA LYS A 329 17.79 -0.22 -33.29
C LYS A 329 17.37 -0.70 -31.90
N MET A 330 17.50 0.17 -30.89
CA MET A 330 17.10 -0.12 -29.53
C MET A 330 15.58 0.11 -29.27
N GLY A 331 14.82 0.66 -30.24
CA GLY A 331 13.39 0.92 -30.09
C GLY A 331 13.05 2.11 -29.18
N TYR A 332 13.98 3.05 -28.96
CA TYR A 332 13.79 4.17 -28.03
C TYR A 332 13.37 5.49 -28.71
N THR A 333 12.97 5.47 -29.97
CA THR A 333 12.58 6.69 -30.71
C THR A 333 11.51 7.50 -29.98
N ASP A 334 10.42 6.89 -29.57
CA ASP A 334 9.33 7.55 -28.85
C ASP A 334 9.75 8.06 -27.49
N TYR A 335 10.60 7.34 -26.80
CA TYR A 335 11.17 7.77 -25.53
C TYR A 335 11.94 9.10 -25.70
N TYR A 336 12.83 9.18 -26.69
CA TYR A 336 13.58 10.41 -26.95
C TYR A 336 12.68 11.57 -27.43
N LEU A 337 11.68 11.29 -28.27
CA LEU A 337 10.70 12.30 -28.68
C LEU A 337 9.91 12.84 -27.48
N SER A 338 9.51 11.99 -26.53
CA SER A 338 8.81 12.42 -25.32
C SER A 338 9.67 13.31 -24.42
N LEU A 339 10.97 13.03 -24.29
CA LEU A 339 11.91 13.83 -23.50
C LEU A 339 12.12 15.25 -24.05
N ILE A 340 12.08 15.44 -25.37
CA ILE A 340 12.21 16.77 -25.98
C ILE A 340 11.09 17.69 -25.48
N HIS A 341 9.86 17.20 -25.37
CA HIS A 341 8.72 17.98 -24.85
C HIS A 341 8.84 18.33 -23.37
N ILE A 342 9.42 17.45 -22.56
CA ILE A 342 9.60 17.67 -21.12
C ILE A 342 10.71 18.72 -20.86
N SER A 343 11.76 18.72 -21.67
CA SER A 343 12.94 19.59 -21.45
C SER A 343 12.83 20.97 -22.13
N GLU A 344 12.06 21.12 -23.21
CA GLU A 344 11.90 22.40 -23.91
C GLU A 344 11.13 23.48 -23.12
N PRO A 345 10.02 23.18 -22.41
CA PRO A 345 9.33 24.19 -21.60
C PRO A 345 10.21 24.83 -20.53
N THR A 346 11.16 24.07 -19.97
CA THR A 346 12.07 24.58 -18.92
C THR A 346 13.15 25.52 -19.48
N ARG A 347 13.51 25.40 -20.76
CA ARG A 347 14.48 26.30 -21.41
C ARG A 347 13.88 27.64 -21.79
N HIS A 348 12.59 27.70 -22.10
CA HIS A 348 11.91 28.94 -22.41
C HIS A 348 11.54 29.79 -21.17
N ALA A 349 11.55 29.16 -19.98
CA ALA A 349 11.30 29.82 -18.69
C ALA A 349 12.55 30.47 -18.07
N GLN A 350 13.72 30.28 -18.65
CA GLN A 350 15.00 30.87 -18.23
C GLN A 350 15.50 31.93 -19.23
#